data_f98993b2f75ee976c0df811b398f5bd9
#
_entry.id   f98993b2f75ee976c0df811b398f5bd9
#
_cell.length_a   1.000
_cell.length_b   1.000
_cell.length_c   1.000
_cell.angle_alpha   90.00
_cell.angle_beta   90.00
_cell.angle_gamma   90.00
#
_symmetry.space_group_name_H-M   'P 1'
#
loop_
_entity.id
_entity.type
_entity.pdbx_description
1 polymer ?
#
loop_
_entity_poly.entity_id
_entity_poly.type
_entity_poly.pdbx_seq_one_letter_code
_entity_poly.pdbx_strand_id
1 'polypeptide(L)'
;MITLQDIQDAALRLQGQVLETPCVESRTLSQIVGAQVFLKFENLQYTASFKERGACNKLTLLTAEERSHGVVAMSAGNHAQGVAYHAQRLGLRAVIVMPRFTPGVKVERTRGFGAEVVLHGDTLEEARAHAYMLSDTQGLTFVHPYDDEAVAAGQGTLGLEMLRAVPDLDT
;
A
#
# COMPACT_ATOMS: atom_id res chain seq x y z
N MET A 1 6.26 17.89 -1.91
CA MET A 1 6.65 17.16 -3.16
C MET A 1 7.76 16.19 -2.79
N ILE A 2 7.60 14.90 -3.07
CA ILE A 2 8.61 13.88 -2.77
C ILE A 2 9.85 14.03 -3.64
N THR A 3 11.01 13.74 -3.06
CA THR A 3 12.32 13.78 -3.69
C THR A 3 12.88 12.35 -3.83
N LEU A 4 13.98 12.21 -4.60
CA LEU A 4 14.70 10.94 -4.66
C LEU A 4 15.22 10.51 -3.27
N GLN A 5 15.63 11.45 -2.43
CA GLN A 5 16.10 11.16 -1.07
C GLN A 5 14.98 10.54 -0.22
N ASP A 6 13.75 11.06 -0.33
CA ASP A 6 12.61 10.49 0.41
C ASP A 6 12.34 9.03 0.02
N ILE A 7 12.51 8.70 -1.27
CA ILE A 7 12.37 7.32 -1.77
C ILE A 7 13.52 6.44 -1.28
N GLN A 8 14.75 6.94 -1.26
CA GLN A 8 15.92 6.22 -0.74
C GLN A 8 15.77 5.92 0.76
N ASP A 9 15.32 6.91 1.53
CA ASP A 9 15.05 6.75 2.96
C ASP A 9 13.90 5.74 3.21
N ALA A 10 12.86 5.77 2.36
CA ALA A 10 11.81 4.77 2.39
C ALA A 10 12.35 3.37 2.08
N ALA A 11 13.25 3.22 1.11
CA ALA A 11 13.88 1.94 0.77
C ALA A 11 14.65 1.35 1.96
N LEU A 12 15.36 2.18 2.74
CA LEU A 12 16.04 1.74 3.96
C LEU A 12 15.04 1.25 5.02
N ARG A 13 13.93 1.99 5.23
CA ARG A 13 12.88 1.59 6.19
C ARG A 13 12.18 0.29 5.80
N LEU A 14 12.04 0.03 4.51
CA LEU A 14 11.36 -1.14 3.98
C LEU A 14 12.24 -2.41 3.94
N GLN A 15 13.53 -2.31 4.22
CA GLN A 15 14.44 -3.46 4.26
C GLN A 15 13.92 -4.55 5.21
N GLY A 16 13.73 -5.78 4.68
CA GLY A 16 13.19 -6.91 5.43
C GLY A 16 11.72 -6.80 5.83
N GLN A 17 11.03 -5.71 5.45
CA GLN A 17 9.60 -5.52 5.72
C GLN A 17 8.72 -5.90 4.53
N VAL A 18 9.23 -5.76 3.33
CA VAL A 18 8.62 -6.14 2.07
C VAL A 18 9.58 -7.03 1.27
N LEU A 19 9.08 -7.73 0.27
CA LEU A 19 9.92 -8.57 -0.59
C LEU A 19 10.59 -7.70 -1.67
N GLU A 20 11.88 -7.90 -1.89
CA GLU A 20 12.54 -7.47 -3.12
C GLU A 20 12.16 -8.46 -4.23
N THR A 21 11.10 -8.13 -4.96
CA THR A 21 10.53 -9.03 -5.96
C THR A 21 11.40 -9.11 -7.21
N PRO A 22 11.39 -10.22 -7.97
CA PRO A 22 12.13 -10.32 -9.21
C PRO A 22 11.72 -9.24 -10.24
N CYS A 23 12.72 -8.76 -10.99
CA CYS A 23 12.52 -7.93 -12.19
C CYS A 23 13.20 -8.66 -13.35
N VAL A 24 12.41 -9.22 -14.27
CA VAL A 24 12.93 -10.11 -15.33
C VAL A 24 12.35 -9.75 -16.70
N GLU A 25 13.11 -9.99 -17.77
CA GLU A 25 12.65 -9.79 -19.13
C GLU A 25 11.54 -10.78 -19.50
N SER A 26 10.47 -10.25 -20.07
CA SER A 26 9.40 -11.03 -20.68
C SER A 26 9.65 -11.19 -22.19
N ARG A 27 10.26 -12.30 -22.61
CA ARG A 27 10.53 -12.55 -24.02
C ARG A 27 9.28 -12.46 -24.89
N THR A 28 8.16 -13.00 -24.41
CA THR A 28 6.89 -12.97 -25.14
C THR A 28 6.40 -11.53 -25.36
N LEU A 29 6.37 -10.70 -24.32
CA LEU A 29 5.95 -9.31 -24.45
C LEU A 29 6.94 -8.52 -25.30
N SER A 30 8.24 -8.75 -25.12
CA SER A 30 9.29 -8.10 -25.93
C SER A 30 9.11 -8.37 -27.43
N GLN A 31 8.79 -9.62 -27.81
CA GLN A 31 8.48 -9.97 -29.20
C GLN A 31 7.21 -9.30 -29.73
N ILE A 32 6.17 -9.21 -28.91
CA ILE A 32 4.88 -8.60 -29.32
C ILE A 32 5.03 -7.10 -29.57
N VAL A 33 5.77 -6.38 -28.72
CA VAL A 33 5.85 -4.92 -28.80
C VAL A 33 7.08 -4.42 -29.55
N GLY A 34 8.05 -5.29 -29.86
CA GLY A 34 9.29 -4.93 -30.57
C GLY A 34 10.29 -4.14 -29.72
N ALA A 35 10.23 -4.26 -28.40
CA ALA A 35 11.12 -3.62 -27.43
C ALA A 35 11.40 -4.56 -26.27
N GLN A 36 12.49 -4.36 -25.53
CA GLN A 36 12.75 -5.14 -24.32
C GLN A 36 11.77 -4.77 -23.21
N VAL A 37 10.97 -5.73 -22.75
CA VAL A 37 9.97 -5.55 -21.69
C VAL A 37 10.40 -6.29 -20.43
N PHE A 38 10.57 -5.55 -19.34
CA PHE A 38 10.88 -6.11 -18.02
C PHE A 38 9.66 -6.08 -17.11
N LEU A 39 9.42 -7.15 -16.37
CA LEU A 39 8.31 -7.29 -15.44
C LEU A 39 8.83 -7.31 -14.01
N LYS A 40 8.35 -6.39 -13.18
CA LYS A 40 8.55 -6.36 -11.73
C LYS A 40 7.37 -7.08 -11.06
N PHE A 41 7.63 -8.24 -10.47
CA PHE A 41 6.58 -9.14 -9.98
C PHE A 41 6.03 -8.76 -8.60
N GLU A 42 5.40 -7.60 -8.48
CA GLU A 42 4.79 -7.16 -7.21
C GLU A 42 3.57 -7.99 -6.77
N ASN A 43 3.05 -8.86 -7.63
CA ASN A 43 2.07 -9.87 -7.25
C ASN A 43 2.65 -10.96 -6.32
N LEU A 44 3.97 -11.03 -6.15
CA LEU A 44 4.64 -11.91 -5.19
C LEU A 44 4.73 -11.32 -3.78
N GLN A 45 4.40 -10.05 -3.58
CA GLN A 45 4.33 -9.47 -2.25
C GLN A 45 3.29 -10.20 -1.37
N TYR A 46 3.40 -10.09 -0.04
CA TYR A 46 2.51 -10.77 0.92
C TYR A 46 1.03 -10.46 0.68
N THR A 47 0.72 -9.25 0.24
CA THR A 47 -0.66 -8.83 -0.12
C THR A 47 -0.91 -8.86 -1.63
N ALA A 48 -0.02 -9.50 -2.40
CA ALA A 48 -0.07 -9.64 -3.85
C ALA A 48 -0.12 -8.31 -4.61
N SER A 49 0.51 -7.25 -4.08
CA SER A 49 0.50 -5.92 -4.70
C SER A 49 1.60 -5.02 -4.13
N PHE A 50 2.11 -4.11 -4.96
CA PHE A 50 3.05 -3.06 -4.56
C PHE A 50 2.48 -2.09 -3.50
N LYS A 51 1.17 -2.09 -3.28
CA LYS A 51 0.52 -1.17 -2.32
C LYS A 51 1.02 -1.35 -0.89
N GLU A 52 1.50 -2.51 -0.54
CA GLU A 52 2.05 -2.72 0.81
C GLU A 52 3.31 -1.92 1.09
N ARG A 53 4.10 -1.55 0.05
CA ARG A 53 5.31 -0.71 0.21
C ARG A 53 4.96 0.65 0.81
N GLY A 54 4.01 1.35 0.20
CA GLY A 54 3.55 2.65 0.70
C GLY A 54 2.85 2.56 2.05
N ALA A 55 2.01 1.54 2.24
CA ALA A 55 1.37 1.31 3.53
C ALA A 55 2.41 1.07 4.64
N CYS A 56 3.38 0.17 4.42
CA CYS A 56 4.45 -0.10 5.36
C CYS A 56 5.25 1.16 5.70
N ASN A 57 5.68 1.92 4.69
CA ASN A 57 6.45 3.14 4.91
C ASN A 57 5.67 4.16 5.74
N LYS A 58 4.40 4.41 5.42
CA LYS A 58 3.53 5.33 6.16
C LYS A 58 3.36 4.90 7.61
N LEU A 59 3.02 3.64 7.86
CA LEU A 59 2.77 3.13 9.21
C LEU A 59 4.03 3.12 10.08
N THR A 60 5.20 2.94 9.48
CA THR A 60 6.48 2.98 10.20
C THR A 60 6.82 4.40 10.68
N LEU A 61 6.37 5.43 9.98
CA LEU A 61 6.61 6.84 10.28
C LEU A 61 5.64 7.45 11.30
N LEU A 62 4.62 6.71 11.72
CA LEU A 62 3.66 7.22 12.71
C LEU A 62 4.35 7.56 14.03
N THR A 63 3.97 8.68 14.62
CA THR A 63 4.38 9.09 15.98
C THR A 63 3.83 8.12 17.02
N ALA A 64 4.34 8.18 18.25
CA ALA A 64 3.84 7.35 19.35
C ALA A 64 2.34 7.62 19.64
N GLU A 65 1.91 8.87 19.51
CA GLU A 65 0.52 9.27 19.70
C GLU A 65 -0.38 8.68 18.60
N GLU A 66 -0.03 8.86 17.32
CA GLU A 66 -0.75 8.28 16.19
C GLU A 66 -0.84 6.75 16.28
N ARG A 67 0.25 6.10 16.69
CA ARG A 67 0.27 4.65 16.91
C ARG A 67 -0.70 4.19 18.00
N SER A 68 -0.86 4.98 19.06
CA SER A 68 -1.77 4.65 20.18
C SER A 68 -3.25 4.69 19.78
N HIS A 69 -3.62 5.57 18.85
CA HIS A 69 -4.98 5.66 18.32
C HIS A 69 -5.24 4.65 17.19
N GLY A 70 -4.21 4.39 16.37
CA GLY A 70 -4.32 3.51 15.21
C GLY A 70 -4.62 4.27 13.92
N VAL A 71 -5.00 3.53 12.88
CA VAL A 71 -5.15 4.07 11.53
C VAL A 71 -6.51 3.74 10.92
N VAL A 72 -6.93 4.58 9.97
CA VAL A 72 -8.10 4.32 9.14
C VAL A 72 -7.74 4.49 7.66
N ALA A 73 -8.29 3.63 6.81
CA ALA A 73 -8.19 3.78 5.36
C ALA A 73 -9.54 3.47 4.69
N MET A 74 -9.77 4.09 3.54
CA MET A 74 -10.90 3.75 2.67
C MET A 74 -10.36 3.05 1.42
N SER A 75 -10.65 1.77 1.29
CA SER A 75 -10.31 0.98 0.10
C SER A 75 -10.99 -0.38 0.12
N ALA A 76 -11.51 -0.80 -1.02
CA ALA A 76 -12.04 -2.16 -1.24
C ALA A 76 -11.04 -3.09 -1.97
N GLY A 77 -9.75 -2.74 -2.02
CA GLY A 77 -8.74 -3.43 -2.82
C GLY A 77 -7.39 -3.59 -2.15
N ASN A 78 -6.33 -3.53 -2.94
CA ASN A 78 -4.96 -3.82 -2.52
C ASN A 78 -4.44 -2.89 -1.41
N HIS A 79 -4.85 -1.61 -1.43
CA HIS A 79 -4.44 -0.67 -0.37
C HIS A 79 -5.00 -1.10 1.01
N ALA A 80 -6.28 -1.51 1.05
CA ALA A 80 -6.89 -2.04 2.27
C ALA A 80 -6.07 -3.20 2.88
N GLN A 81 -5.69 -4.15 2.03
CA GLN A 81 -4.90 -5.31 2.45
C GLN A 81 -3.49 -4.92 2.89
N GLY A 82 -2.82 -4.01 2.18
CA GLY A 82 -1.50 -3.51 2.55
C GLY A 82 -1.51 -2.82 3.92
N VAL A 83 -2.50 -1.93 4.17
CA VAL A 83 -2.65 -1.26 5.47
C VAL A 83 -2.95 -2.27 6.57
N ALA A 84 -3.92 -3.18 6.35
CA ALA A 84 -4.30 -4.19 7.34
C ALA A 84 -3.11 -5.10 7.73
N TYR A 85 -2.39 -5.63 6.73
CA TYR A 85 -1.26 -6.53 6.92
C TYR A 85 -0.13 -5.86 7.73
N HIS A 86 0.30 -4.66 7.33
CA HIS A 86 1.39 -4.00 8.04
C HIS A 86 0.96 -3.42 9.40
N ALA A 87 -0.30 -3.02 9.56
CA ALA A 87 -0.83 -2.64 10.86
C ALA A 87 -0.79 -3.82 11.85
N GLN A 88 -1.22 -5.02 11.42
CA GLN A 88 -1.13 -6.23 12.23
C GLN A 88 0.32 -6.51 12.65
N ARG A 89 1.27 -6.47 11.71
CA ARG A 89 2.70 -6.70 11.99
C ARG A 89 3.29 -5.69 12.98
N LEU A 90 2.80 -4.45 12.96
CA LEU A 90 3.28 -3.37 13.82
C LEU A 90 2.48 -3.26 15.14
N GLY A 91 1.50 -4.14 15.36
CA GLY A 91 0.63 -4.11 16.54
C GLY A 91 -0.28 -2.88 16.60
N LEU A 92 -0.67 -2.34 15.44
CA LEU A 92 -1.53 -1.16 15.33
C LEU A 92 -2.99 -1.56 15.10
N ARG A 93 -3.92 -0.82 15.70
CA ARG A 93 -5.33 -0.89 15.32
C ARG A 93 -5.51 -0.35 13.90
N ALA A 94 -6.20 -1.10 13.04
CA ALA A 94 -6.55 -0.66 11.70
C ALA A 94 -8.05 -0.80 11.45
N VAL A 95 -8.66 0.29 11.00
CA VAL A 95 -10.06 0.34 10.56
C VAL A 95 -10.07 0.55 9.05
N ILE A 96 -10.72 -0.35 8.32
CA ILE A 96 -10.85 -0.27 6.87
C ILE A 96 -12.31 -0.05 6.50
N VAL A 97 -12.60 1.09 5.92
CA VAL A 97 -13.95 1.41 5.43
C VAL A 97 -14.08 0.99 3.98
N MET A 98 -15.14 0.25 3.68
CA MET A 98 -15.48 -0.24 2.34
C MET A 98 -16.93 0.07 2.01
N PRO A 99 -17.31 0.28 0.74
CA PRO A 99 -18.71 0.34 0.34
C PRO A 99 -19.47 -0.95 0.71
N ARG A 100 -20.76 -0.84 0.99
CA ARG A 100 -21.60 -1.99 1.42
C ARG A 100 -21.59 -3.15 0.43
N PHE A 101 -21.51 -2.86 -0.86
CA PHE A 101 -21.51 -3.86 -1.93
C PHE A 101 -20.13 -4.41 -2.28
N THR A 102 -19.13 -4.18 -1.42
CA THR A 102 -17.81 -4.80 -1.60
C THR A 102 -17.94 -6.33 -1.57
N PRO A 103 -17.40 -7.05 -2.58
CA PRO A 103 -17.46 -8.51 -2.60
C PRO A 103 -16.95 -9.13 -1.30
N GLY A 104 -17.70 -10.08 -0.75
CA GLY A 104 -17.41 -10.70 0.55
C GLY A 104 -15.99 -11.27 0.65
N VAL A 105 -15.46 -11.84 -0.44
CA VAL A 105 -14.09 -12.36 -0.49
C VAL A 105 -13.03 -11.29 -0.19
N LYS A 106 -13.26 -10.03 -0.60
CA LYS A 106 -12.33 -8.92 -0.32
C LYS A 106 -12.44 -8.46 1.13
N VAL A 107 -13.66 -8.45 1.67
CA VAL A 107 -13.94 -8.13 3.07
C VAL A 107 -13.24 -9.14 3.98
N GLU A 108 -13.47 -10.43 3.75
CA GLU A 108 -12.90 -11.51 4.57
C GLU A 108 -11.37 -11.56 4.46
N ARG A 109 -10.81 -11.33 3.28
CA ARG A 109 -9.36 -11.26 3.11
C ARG A 109 -8.74 -10.11 3.92
N THR A 110 -9.39 -8.94 3.97
CA THR A 110 -8.92 -7.81 4.77
C THR A 110 -9.07 -8.08 6.27
N ARG A 111 -10.17 -8.70 6.70
CA ARG A 111 -10.36 -9.16 8.09
C ARG A 111 -9.31 -10.19 8.49
N GLY A 112 -8.94 -11.09 7.58
CA GLY A 112 -7.90 -12.09 7.80
C GLY A 112 -6.52 -11.51 8.13
N PHE A 113 -6.27 -10.25 7.77
CA PHE A 113 -5.11 -9.48 8.20
C PHE A 113 -5.34 -8.71 9.52
N GLY A 114 -6.38 -9.02 10.29
CA GLY A 114 -6.62 -8.46 11.62
C GLY A 114 -7.24 -7.07 11.65
N ALA A 115 -7.65 -6.50 10.51
CA ALA A 115 -8.30 -5.20 10.48
C ALA A 115 -9.79 -5.27 10.83
N GLU A 116 -10.29 -4.24 11.50
CA GLU A 116 -11.72 -3.96 11.63
C GLU A 116 -12.26 -3.47 10.29
N VAL A 117 -13.22 -4.16 9.70
CA VAL A 117 -13.83 -3.74 8.42
C VAL A 117 -15.22 -3.17 8.67
N VAL A 118 -15.38 -1.89 8.32
CA VAL A 118 -16.65 -1.15 8.38
C VAL A 118 -17.23 -1.06 6.98
N LEU A 119 -18.42 -1.63 6.77
CA LEU A 119 -19.16 -1.52 5.51
C LEU A 119 -20.09 -0.30 5.60
N HIS A 120 -19.80 0.75 4.83
CA HIS A 120 -20.56 2.01 4.87
C HIS A 120 -20.70 2.64 3.50
N GLY A 121 -21.92 3.17 3.24
CA GLY A 121 -22.24 3.86 2.00
C GLY A 121 -22.38 2.92 0.79
N ASP A 122 -22.93 3.47 -0.28
CA ASP A 122 -23.16 2.76 -1.54
C ASP A 122 -22.15 3.18 -2.61
N THR A 123 -21.33 4.20 -2.30
CA THR A 123 -20.28 4.73 -3.18
C THR A 123 -18.92 4.79 -2.47
N LEU A 124 -17.86 4.92 -3.26
CA LEU A 124 -16.51 5.15 -2.71
C LEU A 124 -16.43 6.51 -1.97
N GLU A 125 -17.18 7.50 -2.41
CA GLU A 125 -17.20 8.84 -1.79
C GLU A 125 -17.85 8.80 -0.42
N GLU A 126 -18.98 8.11 -0.28
CA GLU A 126 -19.66 7.93 1.02
C GLU A 126 -18.78 7.14 2.00
N ALA A 127 -18.14 6.07 1.53
CA ALA A 127 -17.20 5.31 2.33
C ALA A 127 -15.99 6.17 2.76
N ARG A 128 -15.48 7.05 1.87
CA ARG A 128 -14.40 7.98 2.17
C ARG A 128 -14.81 9.02 3.21
N ALA A 129 -15.98 9.63 3.05
CA ALA A 129 -16.51 10.59 4.01
C ALA A 129 -16.64 9.97 5.40
N HIS A 130 -17.09 8.71 5.48
CA HIS A 130 -17.20 7.99 6.74
C HIS A 130 -15.81 7.69 7.34
N ALA A 131 -14.81 7.34 6.52
CA ALA A 131 -13.45 7.14 7.00
C ALA A 131 -12.84 8.42 7.57
N TYR A 132 -13.07 9.57 6.96
CA TYR A 132 -12.67 10.86 7.53
C TYR A 132 -13.41 11.17 8.84
N MET A 133 -14.71 10.92 8.90
CA MET A 133 -15.47 11.07 10.14
C MET A 133 -14.90 10.20 11.27
N LEU A 134 -14.51 8.96 11.00
CA LEU A 134 -13.86 8.10 11.98
C LEU A 134 -12.47 8.62 12.37
N SER A 135 -11.71 9.15 11.41
CA SER A 135 -10.43 9.83 11.69
C SER A 135 -10.61 10.96 12.69
N ASP A 136 -11.56 11.87 12.42
CA ASP A 136 -11.80 13.06 13.26
C ASP A 136 -12.36 12.71 14.65
N THR A 137 -13.29 11.75 14.72
CA THR A 137 -13.99 11.43 15.98
C THR A 137 -13.23 10.47 16.89
N GLN A 138 -12.35 9.63 16.33
CA GLN A 138 -11.59 8.63 17.07
C GLN A 138 -10.08 8.90 17.10
N GLY A 139 -9.62 9.98 16.49
CA GLY A 139 -8.20 10.34 16.41
C GLY A 139 -7.37 9.39 15.54
N LEU A 140 -8.01 8.61 14.66
CA LEU A 140 -7.31 7.66 13.79
C LEU A 140 -6.53 8.39 12.70
N THR A 141 -5.30 7.99 12.43
CA THR A 141 -4.54 8.54 11.30
C THR A 141 -5.08 8.01 9.98
N PHE A 142 -5.54 8.90 9.10
CA PHE A 142 -6.01 8.50 7.77
C PHE A 142 -4.82 8.13 6.87
N VAL A 143 -4.83 6.92 6.31
CA VAL A 143 -3.81 6.43 5.38
C VAL A 143 -4.35 6.51 3.96
N HIS A 144 -3.97 7.58 3.23
CA HIS A 144 -4.46 7.82 1.87
C HIS A 144 -3.85 6.83 0.87
N PRO A 145 -4.61 6.30 -0.12
CA PRO A 145 -4.12 5.25 -1.03
C PRO A 145 -3.08 5.71 -2.05
N TYR A 146 -2.87 7.01 -2.24
CA TYR A 146 -1.92 7.59 -3.21
C TYR A 146 -1.50 9.04 -2.93
N ASP A 147 -2.37 9.89 -2.35
CA ASP A 147 -2.11 11.30 -2.10
C ASP A 147 -1.60 11.50 -0.66
N ASP A 148 -0.45 10.93 -0.37
CA ASP A 148 0.31 11.03 0.87
C ASP A 148 1.78 10.84 0.53
N GLU A 149 2.63 11.78 0.92
CA GLU A 149 4.05 11.78 0.56
C GLU A 149 4.79 10.55 1.07
N ALA A 150 4.47 10.07 2.27
CA ALA A 150 5.07 8.86 2.81
C ALA A 150 4.61 7.60 2.06
N VAL A 151 3.32 7.52 1.70
CA VAL A 151 2.80 6.44 0.86
C VAL A 151 3.47 6.47 -0.51
N ALA A 152 3.53 7.64 -1.15
CA ALA A 152 4.13 7.79 -2.48
C ALA A 152 5.63 7.47 -2.49
N ALA A 153 6.39 7.89 -1.47
CA ALA A 153 7.81 7.54 -1.32
C ALA A 153 8.01 6.03 -1.17
N GLY A 154 7.16 5.35 -0.37
CA GLY A 154 7.19 3.89 -0.25
C GLY A 154 6.94 3.18 -1.58
N GLN A 155 5.96 3.64 -2.38
CA GLN A 155 5.70 3.08 -3.71
C GLN A 155 6.89 3.32 -4.66
N GLY A 156 7.56 4.47 -4.56
CA GLY A 156 8.72 4.81 -5.38
C GLY A 156 9.90 3.86 -5.24
N THR A 157 10.00 3.11 -4.12
CA THR A 157 11.07 2.13 -3.91
C THR A 157 11.09 1.02 -4.95
N LEU A 158 9.93 0.69 -5.52
CA LEU A 158 9.81 -0.24 -6.64
C LEU A 158 10.64 0.23 -7.84
N GLY A 159 10.60 1.53 -8.17
CA GLY A 159 11.40 2.12 -9.24
C GLY A 159 12.90 2.02 -8.97
N LEU A 160 13.36 2.24 -7.73
CA LEU A 160 14.78 2.04 -7.37
C LEU A 160 15.24 0.60 -7.59
N GLU A 161 14.42 -0.38 -7.21
CA GLU A 161 14.73 -1.79 -7.43
C GLU A 161 14.76 -2.14 -8.93
N MET A 162 13.86 -1.58 -9.73
CA MET A 162 13.86 -1.77 -11.19
C MET A 162 15.12 -1.21 -11.84
N LEU A 163 15.50 0.04 -11.53
CA LEU A 163 16.71 0.68 -12.05
C LEU A 163 17.99 -0.05 -11.60
N ARG A 164 18.00 -0.65 -10.41
CA ARG A 164 19.11 -1.48 -9.94
C ARG A 164 19.20 -2.79 -10.72
N ALA A 165 18.07 -3.43 -11.00
CA ALA A 165 18.00 -4.70 -11.73
C ALA A 165 18.30 -4.53 -13.23
N VAL A 166 17.93 -3.37 -13.80
CA VAL A 166 18.07 -3.04 -15.22
C VAL A 166 18.62 -1.61 -15.33
N PRO A 167 19.95 -1.40 -15.20
CA PRO A 167 20.53 -0.05 -15.16
C PRO A 167 20.29 0.81 -16.41
N ASP A 168 20.16 0.16 -17.57
CA ASP A 168 19.92 0.82 -18.85
C ASP A 168 18.43 0.90 -19.22
N LEU A 169 17.55 0.79 -18.21
CA LEU A 169 16.11 0.89 -18.41
C LEU A 169 15.76 2.30 -18.91
N ASP A 170 15.16 2.38 -20.09
CA ASP A 170 14.49 3.57 -20.62
C ASP A 170 12.96 3.34 -20.70
N THR A 171 12.23 4.34 -21.11
CA THR A 171 10.75 4.25 -21.22
C THR A 171 10.29 4.51 -22.64
#